data_fadcf1b0e4ef1fdb5e642de9adac976f
#
_entry.id   fadcf1b0e4ef1fdb5e642de9adac976f
#
_cell.length_a   1.000
_cell.length_b   1.000
_cell.length_c   1.000
_cell.angle_alpha   90.00
_cell.angle_beta   90.00
_cell.angle_gamma   90.00
#
_symmetry.space_group_name_H-M   'P 1'
#
loop_
_entity.id
_entity.type
_entity.pdbx_description
1 polymer ?
#
loop_
_entity_poly.entity_id
_entity_poly.type
_entity_poly.pdbx_seq_one_letter_code
_entity_poly.pdbx_strand_id
1 'polypeptide(L)'
;MVGGLPVTCNLTLPVACVAKEAAIKAGTAANAFRFEYSKYSGWPEIKESLMAGRIQAGYMLAPLVMDLADKKIPVKIVSLGHRSGAVIMVRTDSTYQKFADLRGKRIAIPSRFAVDFLFLRKMLARENMTPADIEIMEMPPPDMPAALYANAVDAYCTGEPFGAAAQRAGYARVLRMTRDEWRNYICCVLTVRQELIEENRPMVQELVNLIQGAGNWLDEKQDNRNKAVAIAAGKGFFNQDPNILQFVMENPTDRVTYGDLRMIREEFDDLMQLSIQAGTIKHPIPFETYIDESFVRAARAATIPL
;
A
#
# COMPACT_ATOMS: atom_id res chain seq x y z
N MET A 1 2.09 -4.39 17.99
CA MET A 1 1.45 -5.00 16.81
C MET A 1 1.44 -4.00 15.66
N VAL A 2 1.66 -4.48 14.44
CA VAL A 2 1.66 -3.66 13.22
C VAL A 2 0.64 -4.22 12.22
N GLY A 3 -0.33 -3.39 11.84
CA GLY A 3 -1.41 -3.76 10.95
C GLY A 3 -1.03 -3.68 9.47
N GLY A 4 -1.51 -4.62 8.68
CA GLY A 4 -1.35 -4.61 7.24
C GLY A 4 -2.40 -5.45 6.52
N LEU A 5 -2.55 -5.21 5.21
CA LEU A 5 -3.39 -6.00 4.34
C LEU A 5 -2.55 -7.11 3.67
N PRO A 6 -3.20 -8.20 3.19
CA PRO A 6 -2.54 -9.22 2.40
C PRO A 6 -2.33 -8.75 0.94
N VAL A 7 -1.63 -7.65 0.78
CA VAL A 7 -1.29 -7.02 -0.51
C VAL A 7 0.22 -6.96 -0.66
N THR A 8 0.73 -7.13 -1.87
CA THR A 8 2.18 -7.04 -2.14
C THR A 8 2.74 -5.68 -1.77
N CYS A 9 1.89 -4.66 -1.75
CA CYS A 9 2.20 -3.33 -1.24
C CYS A 9 2.69 -3.32 0.21
N ASN A 10 2.35 -4.33 1.01
CA ASN A 10 2.76 -4.44 2.41
C ASN A 10 3.89 -5.46 2.63
N LEU A 11 4.57 -5.93 1.58
CA LEU A 11 5.53 -7.04 1.64
C LEU A 11 6.76 -6.76 2.53
N THR A 12 7.18 -5.51 2.64
CA THR A 12 8.27 -5.11 3.54
C THR A 12 7.97 -5.42 5.00
N LEU A 13 6.71 -5.45 5.42
CA LEU A 13 6.34 -5.69 6.81
C LEU A 13 6.53 -7.16 7.25
N PRO A 14 6.03 -8.20 6.52
CA PRO A 14 6.39 -9.60 6.81
C PRO A 14 7.88 -9.85 6.84
N VAL A 15 8.63 -9.29 5.88
CA VAL A 15 10.10 -9.42 5.83
C VAL A 15 10.74 -8.82 7.07
N ALA A 16 10.34 -7.59 7.47
CA ALA A 16 10.84 -6.93 8.68
C ALA A 16 10.56 -7.73 9.95
N CYS A 17 9.34 -8.29 10.09
CA CYS A 17 8.97 -9.11 11.24
C CYS A 17 9.85 -10.37 11.35
N VAL A 18 10.03 -11.10 10.22
CA VAL A 18 10.83 -12.34 10.22
C VAL A 18 12.31 -12.02 10.40
N ALA A 19 12.84 -10.94 9.81
CA ALA A 19 14.21 -10.51 10.00
C ALA A 19 14.50 -10.16 11.47
N LYS A 20 13.59 -9.47 12.14
CA LYS A 20 13.72 -9.16 13.58
C LYS A 20 13.73 -10.43 14.42
N GLU A 21 12.83 -11.37 14.16
CA GLU A 21 12.78 -12.64 14.86
C GLU A 21 14.06 -13.48 14.65
N ALA A 22 14.59 -13.48 13.42
CA ALA A 22 15.86 -14.14 13.11
C ALA A 22 17.03 -13.51 13.89
N ALA A 23 17.10 -12.18 13.95
CA ALA A 23 18.12 -11.45 14.69
C ALA A 23 18.04 -11.73 16.21
N ILE A 24 16.84 -11.83 16.79
CA ILE A 24 16.63 -12.21 18.19
C ILE A 24 17.15 -13.62 18.44
N LYS A 25 16.79 -14.59 17.60
CA LYS A 25 17.24 -15.98 17.72
C LYS A 25 18.75 -16.14 17.59
N ALA A 26 19.38 -15.35 16.73
CA ALA A 26 20.82 -15.32 16.53
C ALA A 26 21.59 -14.55 17.63
N GLY A 27 20.88 -13.88 18.55
CA GLY A 27 21.51 -13.04 19.58
C GLY A 27 22.15 -11.76 19.03
N THR A 28 21.79 -11.32 17.83
CA THR A 28 22.32 -10.12 17.16
C THR A 28 21.40 -8.91 17.22
N ALA A 29 20.19 -9.09 17.75
CA ALA A 29 19.23 -8.01 17.90
C ALA A 29 19.68 -7.01 18.98
N ALA A 30 19.55 -5.71 18.68
CA ALA A 30 19.91 -4.64 19.63
C ALA A 30 19.00 -4.61 20.89
N ASN A 31 17.83 -5.22 20.81
CA ASN A 31 16.84 -5.32 21.90
C ASN A 31 15.87 -6.49 21.66
N ALA A 32 15.04 -6.79 22.66
CA ALA A 32 14.08 -7.89 22.65
C ALA A 32 12.68 -7.50 22.10
N PHE A 33 12.49 -6.30 21.59
CA PHE A 33 11.20 -5.92 21.01
C PHE A 33 10.86 -6.82 19.83
N ARG A 34 9.60 -7.21 19.74
CA ARG A 34 9.07 -8.00 18.63
C ARG A 34 8.04 -7.18 17.88
N PHE A 35 8.03 -7.35 16.57
CA PHE A 35 7.02 -6.78 15.69
C PHE A 35 6.11 -7.90 15.22
N GLU A 36 4.85 -7.86 15.63
CA GLU A 36 3.84 -8.85 15.29
C GLU A 36 2.92 -8.29 14.21
N TYR A 37 2.75 -9.06 13.14
CA TYR A 37 1.87 -8.69 12.03
C TYR A 37 0.42 -8.98 12.39
N SER A 38 -0.45 -8.00 12.18
CA SER A 38 -1.89 -8.13 12.31
C SER A 38 -2.56 -7.95 10.95
N LYS A 39 -3.22 -9.00 10.46
CA LYS A 39 -3.86 -9.02 9.14
C LYS A 39 -5.26 -8.43 9.18
N TYR A 40 -5.57 -7.59 8.19
CA TYR A 40 -6.86 -6.92 7.99
C TYR A 40 -7.35 -7.13 6.56
N SER A 41 -8.68 -6.96 6.34
CA SER A 41 -9.31 -7.06 5.03
C SER A 41 -9.38 -5.71 4.30
N GLY A 42 -9.35 -4.59 5.05
CA GLY A 42 -9.43 -3.24 4.50
C GLY A 42 -8.79 -2.19 5.38
N TRP A 43 -8.46 -1.06 4.79
CA TRP A 43 -7.88 0.09 5.51
C TRP A 43 -8.83 0.74 6.54
N PRO A 44 -10.16 0.75 6.37
CA PRO A 44 -11.06 1.20 7.42
C PRO A 44 -10.88 0.43 8.74
N GLU A 45 -10.68 -0.89 8.68
CA GLU A 45 -10.45 -1.74 9.86
C GLU A 45 -9.10 -1.42 10.53
N ILE A 46 -8.03 -1.20 9.74
CA ILE A 46 -6.72 -0.76 10.26
C ILE A 46 -6.87 0.59 10.96
N LYS A 47 -7.54 1.53 10.31
CA LYS A 47 -7.81 2.86 10.88
C LYS A 47 -8.50 2.76 12.24
N GLU A 48 -9.60 2.04 12.33
CA GLU A 48 -10.35 1.86 13.58
C GLU A 48 -9.49 1.16 14.66
N SER A 49 -8.69 0.16 14.28
CA SER A 49 -7.81 -0.55 15.21
C SER A 49 -6.67 0.34 15.71
N LEU A 50 -6.12 1.21 14.85
CA LEU A 50 -5.09 2.17 15.21
C LEU A 50 -5.65 3.25 16.16
N MET A 51 -6.84 3.80 15.85
CA MET A 51 -7.51 4.79 16.68
C MET A 51 -7.89 4.23 18.06
N ALA A 52 -8.34 2.97 18.11
CA ALA A 52 -8.70 2.27 19.35
C ALA A 52 -7.49 1.77 20.16
N GLY A 53 -6.25 1.95 19.67
CA GLY A 53 -5.04 1.47 20.33
C GLY A 53 -4.84 -0.05 20.31
N ARG A 54 -5.60 -0.78 19.50
CA ARG A 54 -5.44 -2.23 19.34
C ARG A 54 -4.16 -2.59 18.61
N ILE A 55 -3.71 -1.72 17.72
CA ILE A 55 -2.39 -1.73 17.08
C ILE A 55 -1.71 -0.39 17.30
N GLN A 56 -0.39 -0.38 17.32
CA GLN A 56 0.42 0.82 17.53
C GLN A 56 0.93 1.44 16.24
N ALA A 57 1.00 0.63 15.19
CA ALA A 57 1.43 1.05 13.86
C ALA A 57 0.65 0.26 12.79
N GLY A 58 0.65 0.76 11.56
CA GLY A 58 0.03 0.05 10.44
C GLY A 58 0.38 0.68 9.10
N TYR A 59 0.26 -0.11 8.03
CA TYR A 59 0.32 0.42 6.69
C TYR A 59 -1.01 1.03 6.30
N MET A 60 -0.98 2.31 6.02
CA MET A 60 -2.14 3.13 5.68
C MET A 60 -1.97 3.74 4.28
N LEU A 61 -3.06 4.17 3.71
CA LEU A 61 -3.05 4.99 2.49
C LEU A 61 -2.69 6.44 2.85
N ALA A 62 -1.75 7.05 2.15
CA ALA A 62 -1.28 8.40 2.48
C ALA A 62 -2.43 9.44 2.56
N PRO A 63 -3.38 9.50 1.61
CA PRO A 63 -4.51 10.43 1.72
C PRO A 63 -5.43 10.16 2.92
N LEU A 64 -5.55 8.89 3.36
CA LEU A 64 -6.31 8.54 4.56
C LEU A 64 -5.64 9.07 5.83
N VAL A 65 -4.31 9.06 5.90
CA VAL A 65 -3.58 9.65 7.03
C VAL A 65 -3.72 11.16 7.04
N MET A 66 -3.72 11.80 5.88
CA MET A 66 -4.01 13.24 5.75
C MET A 66 -5.41 13.59 6.31
N ASP A 67 -6.44 12.80 5.98
CA ASP A 67 -7.79 12.96 6.53
C ASP A 67 -7.83 12.77 8.06
N LEU A 68 -7.07 11.81 8.58
CA LEU A 68 -6.94 11.62 10.04
C LEU A 68 -6.30 12.83 10.71
N ALA A 69 -5.26 13.40 10.11
CA ALA A 69 -4.60 14.60 10.62
C ALA A 69 -5.52 15.83 10.61
N ASP A 70 -6.34 15.99 9.55
CA ASP A 70 -7.38 17.02 9.48
C ASP A 70 -8.37 16.90 10.65
N LYS A 71 -8.71 15.66 11.01
CA LYS A 71 -9.57 15.33 12.17
C LYS A 71 -8.83 15.35 13.51
N LYS A 72 -7.56 15.77 13.54
CA LYS A 72 -6.71 15.86 14.74
C LYS A 72 -6.49 14.51 15.43
N ILE A 73 -6.53 13.41 14.69
CA ILE A 73 -6.17 12.09 15.21
C ILE A 73 -4.65 12.02 15.33
N PRO A 74 -4.10 11.66 16.51
CA PRO A 74 -2.68 11.73 16.81
C PRO A 74 -1.90 10.56 16.19
N VAL A 75 -1.66 10.63 14.89
CA VAL A 75 -0.87 9.66 14.12
C VAL A 75 0.15 10.37 13.24
N LYS A 76 1.26 9.69 12.95
CA LYS A 76 2.33 10.21 12.08
C LYS A 76 2.74 9.16 11.07
N ILE A 77 2.97 9.59 9.82
CA ILE A 77 3.72 8.84 8.83
C ILE A 77 5.20 8.94 9.19
N VAL A 78 5.87 7.80 9.30
CA VAL A 78 7.29 7.73 9.67
C VAL A 78 8.17 7.08 8.60
N SER A 79 7.57 6.44 7.58
CA SER A 79 8.26 5.87 6.41
C SER A 79 7.27 5.60 5.29
N LEU A 80 7.75 5.46 4.06
CA LEU A 80 7.00 4.76 3.02
C LEU A 80 7.07 3.24 3.27
N GLY A 81 6.10 2.49 2.71
CA GLY A 81 6.10 1.04 2.71
C GLY A 81 6.55 0.45 1.37
N HIS A 82 6.23 1.14 0.29
CA HIS A 82 6.53 0.78 -1.09
C HIS A 82 6.15 1.92 -2.03
N ARG A 83 6.45 1.72 -3.32
CA ARG A 83 5.97 2.58 -4.40
C ARG A 83 5.27 1.77 -5.48
N SER A 84 4.32 2.38 -6.20
CA SER A 84 3.55 1.74 -7.28
C SER A 84 2.71 0.55 -6.78
N GLY A 85 2.32 -0.37 -7.67
CA GLY A 85 1.72 -1.65 -7.29
C GLY A 85 0.20 -1.77 -7.45
N ALA A 86 -0.48 -0.79 -8.02
CA ALA A 86 -1.89 -0.91 -8.36
C ALA A 86 -2.12 -1.11 -9.87
N VAL A 87 -3.27 -1.69 -10.20
CA VAL A 87 -3.69 -1.96 -11.57
C VAL A 87 -5.18 -1.66 -11.76
N ILE A 88 -5.55 -1.26 -12.98
CA ILE A 88 -6.95 -1.25 -13.43
C ILE A 88 -7.21 -2.55 -14.17
N MET A 89 -8.18 -3.31 -13.67
CA MET A 89 -8.58 -4.60 -14.22
C MET A 89 -9.95 -4.50 -14.90
N VAL A 90 -10.09 -5.20 -16.01
CA VAL A 90 -11.35 -5.40 -16.75
C VAL A 90 -11.49 -6.85 -17.12
N ARG A 91 -12.70 -7.30 -17.44
CA ARG A 91 -12.93 -8.67 -17.94
C ARG A 91 -12.20 -8.90 -19.27
N THR A 92 -11.72 -10.12 -19.47
CA THR A 92 -11.04 -10.53 -20.72
C THR A 92 -11.97 -10.42 -21.94
N ASP A 93 -13.25 -10.73 -21.76
CA ASP A 93 -14.29 -10.67 -22.81
C ASP A 93 -14.89 -9.28 -23.03
N SER A 94 -14.44 -8.26 -22.25
CA SER A 94 -14.88 -6.87 -22.45
C SER A 94 -14.24 -6.23 -23.67
N THR A 95 -14.96 -5.29 -24.28
CA THR A 95 -14.46 -4.49 -25.42
C THR A 95 -13.57 -3.31 -25.02
N TYR A 96 -13.35 -3.09 -23.72
CA TYR A 96 -12.60 -1.95 -23.20
C TYR A 96 -11.11 -2.08 -23.55
N GLN A 97 -10.57 -1.15 -24.36
CA GLN A 97 -9.17 -1.12 -24.78
C GLN A 97 -8.40 0.07 -24.16
N LYS A 98 -9.09 1.14 -23.83
CA LYS A 98 -8.54 2.36 -23.24
C LYS A 98 -9.41 2.83 -22.09
N PHE A 99 -8.86 3.70 -21.26
CA PHE A 99 -9.56 4.19 -20.06
C PHE A 99 -10.87 4.91 -20.42
N ALA A 100 -10.92 5.66 -21.53
CA ALA A 100 -12.13 6.34 -21.99
C ALA A 100 -13.32 5.39 -22.26
N ASP A 101 -13.07 4.10 -22.52
CA ASP A 101 -14.12 3.10 -22.75
C ASP A 101 -14.88 2.76 -21.45
N LEU A 102 -14.36 3.21 -20.31
CA LEU A 102 -15.01 3.06 -18.99
C LEU A 102 -16.07 4.15 -18.72
N ARG A 103 -16.38 5.03 -19.66
CA ARG A 103 -17.46 6.02 -19.52
C ARG A 103 -18.80 5.33 -19.24
N GLY A 104 -19.51 5.78 -18.19
CA GLY A 104 -20.77 5.20 -17.74
C GLY A 104 -20.64 3.84 -17.05
N LYS A 105 -19.41 3.42 -16.66
CA LYS A 105 -19.14 2.11 -16.08
C LYS A 105 -18.94 2.19 -14.56
N ARG A 106 -19.21 1.06 -13.89
CA ARG A 106 -19.01 0.87 -12.45
C ARG A 106 -17.56 0.46 -12.20
N ILE A 107 -16.84 1.24 -11.42
CA ILE A 107 -15.43 0.99 -11.11
C ILE A 107 -15.26 0.85 -9.60
N ALA A 108 -14.79 -0.32 -9.15
CA ALA A 108 -14.49 -0.53 -7.74
C ALA A 108 -13.13 0.05 -7.36
N ILE A 109 -13.05 0.64 -6.17
CA ILE A 109 -11.84 1.13 -5.52
C ILE A 109 -11.84 0.73 -4.04
N PRO A 110 -10.67 0.71 -3.37
CA PRO A 110 -10.61 0.40 -1.93
C PRO A 110 -11.29 1.45 -1.05
N SER A 111 -11.16 2.72 -1.39
CA SER A 111 -11.71 3.86 -0.67
C SER A 111 -11.53 5.14 -1.49
N ARG A 112 -12.36 6.15 -1.27
CA ARG A 112 -12.15 7.51 -1.81
C ARG A 112 -10.94 8.21 -1.21
N PHE A 113 -10.42 7.72 -0.09
CA PHE A 113 -9.15 8.15 0.52
C PHE A 113 -7.97 7.29 0.06
N ALA A 114 -8.09 6.52 -1.02
CA ALA A 114 -7.02 5.75 -1.62
C ALA A 114 -6.32 6.50 -2.75
N VAL A 115 -5.03 6.22 -2.93
CA VAL A 115 -4.27 6.71 -4.09
C VAL A 115 -4.86 6.17 -5.40
N ASP A 116 -5.46 4.97 -5.37
CA ASP A 116 -6.21 4.39 -6.48
C ASP A 116 -7.32 5.33 -6.99
N PHE A 117 -8.05 5.98 -6.08
CA PHE A 117 -9.06 6.98 -6.45
C PHE A 117 -8.44 8.23 -7.08
N LEU A 118 -7.35 8.73 -6.49
CA LEU A 118 -6.63 9.87 -7.06
C LEU A 118 -6.07 9.54 -8.45
N PHE A 119 -5.60 8.30 -8.64
CA PHE A 119 -5.18 7.82 -9.94
C PHE A 119 -6.32 7.83 -10.96
N LEU A 120 -7.50 7.30 -10.61
CA LEU A 120 -8.68 7.37 -11.48
C LEU A 120 -9.04 8.82 -11.81
N ARG A 121 -8.95 9.74 -10.86
CA ARG A 121 -9.17 11.18 -11.09
C ARG A 121 -8.19 11.77 -12.11
N LYS A 122 -6.90 11.38 -12.04
CA LYS A 122 -5.90 11.78 -13.05
C LYS A 122 -6.25 11.22 -14.44
N MET A 123 -6.66 9.96 -14.50
CA MET A 123 -7.03 9.33 -15.78
C MET A 123 -8.28 9.97 -16.37
N LEU A 124 -9.30 10.31 -15.56
CA LEU A 124 -10.49 11.04 -16.02
C LEU A 124 -10.10 12.38 -16.63
N ALA A 125 -9.28 13.18 -15.93
CA ALA A 125 -8.85 14.48 -16.43
C ALA A 125 -8.08 14.37 -17.75
N ARG A 126 -7.20 13.38 -17.88
CA ARG A 126 -6.43 13.10 -19.10
C ARG A 126 -7.31 12.76 -20.31
N GLU A 127 -8.41 12.05 -20.07
CA GLU A 127 -9.36 11.63 -21.12
C GLU A 127 -10.49 12.65 -21.32
N ASN A 128 -10.37 13.86 -20.77
CA ASN A 128 -11.43 14.89 -20.78
C ASN A 128 -12.77 14.34 -20.24
N MET A 129 -12.70 13.54 -19.19
CA MET A 129 -13.83 12.99 -18.45
C MET A 129 -13.91 13.65 -17.07
N THR A 130 -15.10 13.57 -16.48
CA THR A 130 -15.39 14.05 -15.12
C THR A 130 -15.75 12.88 -14.19
N PRO A 131 -15.79 13.06 -12.88
CA PRO A 131 -16.25 12.03 -11.96
C PRO A 131 -17.70 11.57 -12.22
N ALA A 132 -18.55 12.42 -12.81
CA ALA A 132 -19.90 12.04 -13.19
C ALA A 132 -19.98 11.08 -14.39
N ASP A 133 -18.87 10.93 -15.10
CA ASP A 133 -18.77 10.01 -16.24
C ASP A 133 -18.52 8.54 -15.83
N ILE A 134 -18.32 8.24 -14.55
CA ILE A 134 -18.14 6.89 -14.03
C ILE A 134 -18.89 6.73 -12.72
N GLU A 135 -19.22 5.49 -12.37
CA GLU A 135 -19.82 5.15 -11.07
C GLU A 135 -18.75 4.51 -10.18
N ILE A 136 -18.38 5.19 -9.08
CA ILE A 136 -17.39 4.69 -8.13
C ILE A 136 -18.08 3.85 -7.04
N MET A 137 -17.59 2.62 -6.88
CA MET A 137 -18.01 1.69 -5.83
C MET A 137 -16.84 1.42 -4.87
N GLU A 138 -17.07 1.60 -3.57
CA GLU A 138 -16.05 1.29 -2.56
C GLU A 138 -16.27 -0.12 -2.02
N MET A 139 -15.22 -0.95 -2.03
CA MET A 139 -15.25 -2.30 -1.47
C MET A 139 -13.85 -2.78 -1.07
N PRO A 140 -13.74 -3.76 -0.15
CA PRO A 140 -12.46 -4.35 0.21
C PRO A 140 -11.75 -4.96 -1.01
N PRO A 141 -10.43 -4.78 -1.14
CA PRO A 141 -9.66 -5.32 -2.26
C PRO A 141 -9.84 -6.82 -2.52
N PRO A 142 -9.93 -7.69 -1.49
CA PRO A 142 -10.17 -9.12 -1.70
C PRO A 142 -11.50 -9.45 -2.41
N ASP A 143 -12.50 -8.59 -2.33
CA ASP A 143 -13.83 -8.83 -2.91
C ASP A 143 -13.91 -8.40 -4.39
N MET A 144 -13.00 -7.54 -4.85
CA MET A 144 -13.04 -6.96 -6.19
C MET A 144 -12.93 -7.98 -7.33
N PRO A 145 -12.05 -9.00 -7.27
CA PRO A 145 -11.99 -10.03 -8.29
C PRO A 145 -13.32 -10.76 -8.48
N ALA A 146 -13.98 -11.14 -7.39
CA ALA A 146 -15.29 -11.80 -7.44
C ALA A 146 -16.39 -10.87 -7.97
N ALA A 147 -16.38 -9.59 -7.59
CA ALA A 147 -17.32 -8.58 -8.07
C ALA A 147 -17.18 -8.39 -9.60
N LEU A 148 -15.95 -8.35 -10.13
CA LEU A 148 -15.70 -8.28 -11.57
C LEU A 148 -16.17 -9.56 -12.29
N TYR A 149 -15.87 -10.72 -11.72
CA TYR A 149 -16.31 -12.01 -12.28
C TYR A 149 -17.84 -12.09 -12.39
N ALA A 150 -18.54 -11.65 -11.36
CA ALA A 150 -20.01 -11.65 -11.30
C ALA A 150 -20.67 -10.51 -12.08
N ASN A 151 -19.91 -9.67 -12.79
CA ASN A 151 -20.40 -8.44 -13.45
C ASN A 151 -21.10 -7.45 -12.50
N ALA A 152 -20.79 -7.48 -11.21
CA ALA A 152 -21.24 -6.48 -10.25
C ALA A 152 -20.54 -5.14 -10.47
N VAL A 153 -19.30 -5.18 -10.98
CA VAL A 153 -18.54 -4.04 -11.47
C VAL A 153 -18.01 -4.31 -12.88
N ASP A 154 -17.71 -3.24 -13.61
CA ASP A 154 -17.18 -3.33 -14.99
C ASP A 154 -15.63 -3.25 -15.00
N ALA A 155 -15.06 -2.63 -13.96
CA ALA A 155 -13.62 -2.55 -13.71
C ALA A 155 -13.35 -2.43 -12.21
N TYR A 156 -12.10 -2.64 -11.82
CA TYR A 156 -11.61 -2.23 -10.48
C TYR A 156 -10.19 -1.70 -10.56
N CYS A 157 -9.85 -0.81 -9.63
CA CYS A 157 -8.50 -0.32 -9.42
C CYS A 157 -8.06 -0.63 -8.00
N THR A 158 -7.01 -1.43 -7.83
CA THR A 158 -6.50 -1.81 -6.52
C THR A 158 -5.06 -2.31 -6.57
N GLY A 159 -4.42 -2.38 -5.40
CA GLY A 159 -3.09 -2.95 -5.22
C GLY A 159 -3.05 -4.46 -5.47
N GLU A 160 -1.90 -4.94 -5.91
CA GLU A 160 -1.65 -6.37 -6.12
C GLU A 160 -1.63 -7.16 -4.77
N PRO A 161 -2.01 -8.44 -4.77
CA PRO A 161 -2.06 -9.37 -5.91
C PRO A 161 -3.46 -9.61 -6.51
N PHE A 162 -4.44 -8.78 -6.22
CA PHE A 162 -5.82 -9.02 -6.65
C PHE A 162 -6.01 -8.89 -8.17
N GLY A 163 -5.21 -8.05 -8.85
CA GLY A 163 -5.16 -8.03 -10.30
C GLY A 163 -4.56 -9.31 -10.87
N ALA A 164 -3.42 -9.73 -10.35
CA ALA A 164 -2.74 -10.96 -10.75
C ALA A 164 -3.61 -12.21 -10.52
N ALA A 165 -4.37 -12.27 -9.42
CA ALA A 165 -5.28 -13.38 -9.13
C ALA A 165 -6.33 -13.54 -10.23
N ALA A 166 -7.01 -12.45 -10.58
CA ALA A 166 -8.03 -12.47 -11.65
C ALA A 166 -7.42 -12.73 -13.03
N GLN A 167 -6.23 -12.20 -13.31
CA GLN A 167 -5.49 -12.42 -14.54
C GLN A 167 -5.07 -13.89 -14.70
N ARG A 168 -4.54 -14.49 -13.65
CA ARG A 168 -4.13 -15.91 -13.63
C ARG A 168 -5.32 -16.87 -13.74
N ALA A 169 -6.47 -16.47 -13.19
CA ALA A 169 -7.73 -17.21 -13.35
C ALA A 169 -8.34 -17.09 -14.77
N GLY A 170 -7.78 -16.22 -15.64
CA GLY A 170 -8.09 -16.13 -17.07
C GLY A 170 -9.32 -15.29 -17.44
N TYR A 171 -10.10 -14.82 -16.45
CA TYR A 171 -11.32 -14.05 -16.74
C TYR A 171 -11.13 -12.54 -16.78
N ALA A 172 -9.95 -12.07 -16.35
CA ALA A 172 -9.64 -10.64 -16.34
C ALA A 172 -8.27 -10.34 -16.95
N ARG A 173 -8.11 -9.12 -17.42
CA ARG A 173 -6.86 -8.58 -17.96
C ARG A 173 -6.59 -7.19 -17.41
N VAL A 174 -5.32 -6.82 -17.39
CA VAL A 174 -4.89 -5.47 -17.07
C VAL A 174 -5.31 -4.52 -18.19
N LEU A 175 -6.06 -3.48 -17.86
CA LEU A 175 -6.33 -2.36 -18.77
C LEU A 175 -5.19 -1.33 -18.68
N ARG A 176 -4.75 -0.99 -17.47
CA ARG A 176 -3.61 -0.09 -17.17
C ARG A 176 -2.90 -0.51 -15.90
N MET A 177 -1.58 -0.41 -15.90
CA MET A 177 -0.80 -0.41 -14.67
C MET A 177 -0.60 1.03 -14.23
N THR A 178 -0.83 1.31 -12.95
CA THR A 178 -0.71 2.68 -12.43
C THR A 178 0.72 3.21 -12.57
N ARG A 179 1.73 2.36 -12.49
CA ARG A 179 3.14 2.69 -12.69
C ARG A 179 3.47 3.29 -14.06
N ASP A 180 2.74 2.91 -15.10
CA ASP A 180 2.98 3.36 -16.47
C ASP A 180 2.49 4.81 -16.69
N GLU A 181 1.48 5.19 -15.92
CA GLU A 181 0.80 6.49 -16.03
C GLU A 181 1.22 7.49 -14.92
N TRP A 182 1.63 6.97 -13.78
CA TRP A 182 2.11 7.74 -12.62
C TRP A 182 3.30 7.03 -12.02
N ARG A 183 4.49 7.38 -12.54
CA ARG A 183 5.73 6.72 -12.14
C ARG A 183 6.04 6.97 -10.67
N ASN A 184 6.48 5.91 -10.00
CA ASN A 184 7.11 5.97 -8.67
C ASN A 184 6.23 6.63 -7.61
N TYR A 185 4.90 6.60 -7.77
CA TYR A 185 3.98 7.26 -6.85
C TYR A 185 3.99 6.62 -5.45
N ILE A 186 3.73 7.45 -4.44
CA ILE A 186 3.51 7.03 -3.07
C ILE A 186 2.16 6.32 -2.98
N CYS A 187 2.13 5.11 -2.38
CA CYS A 187 0.89 4.40 -2.11
C CYS A 187 0.71 4.18 -0.61
N CYS A 188 1.23 3.08 -0.04
CA CYS A 188 1.10 2.80 1.38
C CYS A 188 2.27 3.39 2.17
N VAL A 189 1.95 3.90 3.35
CA VAL A 189 2.88 4.53 4.28
C VAL A 189 2.80 3.86 5.64
N LEU A 190 3.93 3.74 6.32
CA LEU A 190 4.00 3.28 7.70
C LEU A 190 3.51 4.41 8.60
N THR A 191 2.37 4.20 9.22
CA THR A 191 1.73 5.14 10.13
C THR A 191 1.83 4.62 11.55
N VAL A 192 2.20 5.49 12.49
CA VAL A 192 2.40 5.15 13.90
C VAL A 192 1.57 6.10 14.77
N ARG A 193 1.03 5.60 15.88
CA ARG A 193 0.41 6.44 16.90
C ARG A 193 1.44 7.37 17.52
N GLN A 194 1.10 8.63 17.71
CA GLN A 194 1.99 9.61 18.31
C GLN A 194 2.40 9.22 19.73
N GLU A 195 1.49 8.62 20.50
CA GLU A 195 1.75 8.08 21.83
C GLU A 195 2.96 7.10 21.82
N LEU A 196 3.03 6.16 20.85
CA LEU A 196 4.18 5.26 20.76
C LEU A 196 5.49 6.01 20.43
N ILE A 197 5.43 7.06 19.61
CA ILE A 197 6.61 7.89 19.31
C ILE A 197 7.12 8.57 20.59
N GLU A 198 6.22 9.07 21.41
CA GLU A 198 6.54 9.74 22.67
C GLU A 198 7.06 8.77 23.74
N GLU A 199 6.43 7.61 23.87
CA GLU A 199 6.79 6.61 24.87
C GLU A 199 8.03 5.78 24.49
N ASN A 200 8.19 5.45 23.21
CA ASN A 200 9.26 4.55 22.77
C ASN A 200 9.78 4.87 21.35
N ARG A 201 10.33 6.05 21.18
CA ARG A 201 10.96 6.48 19.93
C ARG A 201 12.00 5.50 19.38
N PRO A 202 12.87 4.84 20.20
CA PRO A 202 13.82 3.84 19.70
C PRO A 202 13.17 2.63 19.03
N MET A 203 12.01 2.15 19.52
CA MET A 203 11.25 1.06 18.89
C MET A 203 10.71 1.46 17.53
N VAL A 204 10.19 2.69 17.40
CA VAL A 204 9.72 3.21 16.09
C VAL A 204 10.89 3.35 15.13
N GLN A 205 12.05 3.86 15.58
CA GLN A 205 13.25 3.96 14.74
C GLN A 205 13.73 2.59 14.26
N GLU A 206 13.70 1.58 15.11
CA GLU A 206 14.07 0.22 14.74
C GLU A 206 13.11 -0.36 13.69
N LEU A 207 11.81 -0.15 13.85
CA LEU A 207 10.83 -0.57 12.85
C LEU A 207 11.10 0.10 11.50
N VAL A 208 11.37 1.40 11.48
CA VAL A 208 11.74 2.12 10.25
C VAL A 208 13.03 1.57 9.66
N ASN A 209 14.06 1.30 10.45
CA ASN A 209 15.32 0.71 9.97
C ASN A 209 15.11 -0.66 9.31
N LEU A 210 14.24 -1.49 9.89
CA LEU A 210 13.88 -2.80 9.35
C LEU A 210 13.06 -2.69 8.05
N ILE A 211 12.12 -1.75 7.97
CA ILE A 211 11.34 -1.50 6.75
C ILE A 211 12.25 -1.00 5.62
N GLN A 212 13.15 -0.05 5.90
CA GLN A 212 14.15 0.43 4.93
C GLN A 212 15.08 -0.71 4.48
N GLY A 213 15.55 -1.53 5.42
CA GLY A 213 16.36 -2.70 5.11
C GLY A 213 15.62 -3.73 4.27
N ALA A 214 14.37 -4.03 4.61
CA ALA A 214 13.52 -4.95 3.85
C ALA A 214 13.27 -4.43 2.42
N GLY A 215 13.03 -3.13 2.26
CA GLY A 215 12.86 -2.52 0.95
C GLY A 215 14.10 -2.66 0.06
N ASN A 216 15.26 -2.30 0.58
CA ASN A 216 16.53 -2.45 -0.14
C ASN A 216 16.81 -3.91 -0.51
N TRP A 217 16.60 -4.84 0.44
CA TRP A 217 16.81 -6.27 0.23
C TRP A 217 15.87 -6.85 -0.83
N LEU A 218 14.59 -6.43 -0.86
CA LEU A 218 13.63 -6.86 -1.87
C LEU A 218 14.02 -6.43 -3.29
N ASP A 219 14.54 -5.22 -3.44
CA ASP A 219 14.91 -4.68 -4.77
C ASP A 219 16.34 -5.03 -5.19
N GLU A 220 17.15 -5.63 -4.30
CA GLU A 220 18.53 -6.03 -4.60
C GLU A 220 18.61 -7.12 -5.68
N LYS A 221 17.76 -8.17 -5.56
CA LYS A 221 17.74 -9.30 -6.50
C LYS A 221 16.43 -10.09 -6.42
N GLN A 222 16.09 -10.77 -7.52
CA GLN A 222 14.88 -11.57 -7.64
C GLN A 222 14.81 -12.71 -6.60
N ASP A 223 15.92 -13.34 -6.23
CA ASP A 223 15.95 -14.38 -5.21
C ASP A 223 15.43 -13.91 -3.86
N ASN A 224 15.71 -12.67 -3.48
CA ASN A 224 15.17 -12.07 -2.26
C ASN A 224 13.65 -11.89 -2.34
N ARG A 225 13.11 -11.47 -3.48
CA ARG A 225 11.67 -11.41 -3.72
C ARG A 225 11.02 -12.79 -3.64
N ASN A 226 11.67 -13.83 -4.17
CA ASN A 226 11.19 -15.20 -4.09
C ASN A 226 11.10 -15.70 -2.63
N LYS A 227 12.10 -15.41 -1.82
CA LYS A 227 12.09 -15.69 -0.39
C LYS A 227 10.99 -14.91 0.34
N ALA A 228 10.81 -13.63 0.01
CA ALA A 228 9.73 -12.81 0.59
C ALA A 228 8.34 -13.34 0.23
N VAL A 229 8.15 -13.84 -0.99
CA VAL A 229 6.91 -14.52 -1.41
C VAL A 229 6.64 -15.73 -0.54
N ALA A 230 7.65 -16.59 -0.29
CA ALA A 230 7.49 -17.76 0.57
C ALA A 230 7.09 -17.38 2.01
N ILE A 231 7.67 -16.32 2.55
CA ILE A 231 7.32 -15.76 3.87
C ILE A 231 5.87 -15.26 3.86
N ALA A 232 5.54 -14.39 2.91
CA ALA A 232 4.25 -13.72 2.86
C ALA A 232 3.08 -14.69 2.57
N ALA A 233 3.29 -15.74 1.78
CA ALA A 233 2.30 -16.76 1.49
C ALA A 233 1.87 -17.54 2.75
N GLY A 234 2.70 -17.56 3.79
CA GLY A 234 2.43 -18.27 5.04
C GLY A 234 1.17 -17.78 5.76
N LYS A 235 0.55 -18.72 6.54
CA LYS A 235 -0.69 -18.44 7.30
C LYS A 235 -0.59 -17.29 8.30
N GLY A 236 0.61 -17.04 8.82
CA GLY A 236 0.87 -15.94 9.77
C GLY A 236 0.88 -14.55 9.12
N PHE A 237 0.92 -14.47 7.78
CA PHE A 237 0.97 -13.23 7.02
C PHE A 237 -0.19 -13.12 6.03
N PHE A 238 0.07 -13.15 4.73
CA PHE A 238 -0.98 -12.91 3.72
C PHE A 238 -1.92 -14.11 3.55
N ASN A 239 -1.40 -15.33 3.74
CA ASN A 239 -2.15 -16.56 3.50
C ASN A 239 -2.75 -16.60 2.08
N GLN A 240 -1.90 -16.41 1.09
CA GLN A 240 -2.26 -16.36 -0.32
C GLN A 240 -1.45 -17.38 -1.13
N ASP A 241 -1.92 -17.68 -2.36
CA ASP A 241 -1.22 -18.57 -3.27
C ASP A 241 0.17 -17.98 -3.64
N PRO A 242 1.27 -18.68 -3.33
CA PRO A 242 2.61 -18.21 -3.65
C PRO A 242 2.84 -18.03 -5.15
N ASN A 243 2.16 -18.79 -6.02
CA ASN A 243 2.29 -18.64 -7.47
C ASN A 243 1.71 -17.32 -7.98
N ILE A 244 0.64 -16.81 -7.31
CA ILE A 244 0.06 -15.49 -7.63
C ILE A 244 1.01 -14.39 -7.16
N LEU A 245 1.52 -14.50 -5.94
CA LEU A 245 2.51 -13.55 -5.41
C LEU A 245 3.77 -13.50 -6.27
N GLN A 246 4.28 -14.67 -6.66
CA GLN A 246 5.44 -14.81 -7.55
C GLN A 246 5.21 -14.13 -8.90
N PHE A 247 4.03 -14.36 -9.50
CA PHE A 247 3.66 -13.71 -10.76
C PHE A 247 3.73 -12.18 -10.67
N VAL A 248 3.26 -11.58 -9.55
CA VAL A 248 3.37 -10.13 -9.33
C VAL A 248 4.83 -9.67 -9.28
N MET A 249 5.71 -10.45 -8.67
CA MET A 249 7.14 -10.08 -8.52
C MET A 249 7.92 -10.18 -9.83
N GLU A 250 7.39 -10.83 -10.85
CA GLU A 250 8.08 -11.13 -12.11
C GLU A 250 7.45 -10.47 -13.33
N ASN A 251 6.19 -10.04 -13.26
CA ASN A 251 5.42 -9.68 -14.47
C ASN A 251 4.70 -8.32 -14.41
N PRO A 252 5.43 -7.22 -14.63
CA PRO A 252 6.89 -7.05 -14.74
C PRO A 252 7.57 -7.01 -13.36
N THR A 253 8.89 -7.15 -13.31
CA THR A 253 9.67 -7.16 -12.06
C THR A 253 9.56 -5.87 -11.26
N ASP A 254 9.27 -4.74 -11.90
CA ASP A 254 9.09 -3.43 -11.29
C ASP A 254 7.59 -3.03 -11.14
N ARG A 255 6.67 -4.02 -11.16
CA ARG A 255 5.24 -3.82 -10.93
C ARG A 255 4.98 -3.17 -9.56
N VAL A 256 5.75 -3.60 -8.55
CA VAL A 256 5.85 -2.98 -7.23
C VAL A 256 7.33 -2.79 -6.92
N THR A 257 7.71 -1.64 -6.34
CA THR A 257 9.09 -1.33 -5.96
C THR A 257 9.18 -0.96 -4.48
N TYR A 258 10.29 -1.34 -3.85
CA TYR A 258 10.46 -1.27 -2.40
C TYR A 258 11.72 -0.53 -1.95
N GLY A 259 12.71 -0.35 -2.82
CA GLY A 259 14.02 0.20 -2.45
C GLY A 259 14.02 1.72 -2.26
N ASP A 260 13.16 2.47 -2.96
CA ASP A 260 13.07 3.92 -2.81
C ASP A 260 11.96 4.31 -1.84
N LEU A 261 12.28 4.32 -0.55
CA LEU A 261 11.36 4.68 0.54
C LEU A 261 11.61 6.11 1.07
N ARG A 262 12.25 6.98 0.28
CA ARG A 262 12.45 8.39 0.63
C ARG A 262 11.10 9.11 0.73
N MET A 263 10.94 9.92 1.75
CA MET A 263 9.79 10.81 1.91
C MET A 263 10.14 12.17 1.30
N ILE A 264 9.62 12.43 0.10
CA ILE A 264 9.85 13.67 -0.66
C ILE A 264 8.64 14.57 -0.47
N ARG A 265 8.86 15.77 0.08
CA ARG A 265 7.79 16.72 0.42
C ARG A 265 6.89 17.02 -0.77
N GLU A 266 7.47 17.28 -1.92
CA GLU A 266 6.76 17.63 -3.16
C GLU A 266 5.78 16.52 -3.60
N GLU A 267 6.13 15.25 -3.37
CA GLU A 267 5.24 14.12 -3.68
C GLU A 267 4.02 14.09 -2.75
N PHE A 268 4.19 14.43 -1.47
CA PHE A 268 3.09 14.56 -0.52
C PHE A 268 2.23 15.81 -0.79
N ASP A 269 2.85 16.90 -1.20
CA ASP A 269 2.14 18.13 -1.59
C ASP A 269 1.27 17.86 -2.84
N ASP A 270 1.76 17.09 -3.82
CA ASP A 270 0.98 16.65 -4.98
C ASP A 270 -0.23 15.79 -4.56
N LEU A 271 -0.03 14.81 -3.65
CA LEU A 271 -1.12 14.01 -3.11
C LEU A 271 -2.16 14.86 -2.37
N MET A 272 -1.70 15.85 -1.60
CA MET A 272 -2.57 16.80 -0.89
C MET A 272 -3.41 17.59 -1.89
N GLN A 273 -2.80 18.17 -2.92
CA GLN A 273 -3.51 18.91 -3.95
C GLN A 273 -4.53 18.06 -4.71
N LEU A 274 -4.16 16.83 -5.07
CA LEU A 274 -5.08 15.88 -5.70
C LEU A 274 -6.25 15.52 -4.78
N SER A 275 -6.01 15.36 -3.49
CA SER A 275 -7.04 15.06 -2.49
C SER A 275 -8.01 16.24 -2.31
N ILE A 276 -7.52 17.47 -2.34
CA ILE A 276 -8.34 18.69 -2.31
C ILE A 276 -9.19 18.78 -3.59
N GLN A 277 -8.58 18.57 -4.76
CA GLN A 277 -9.31 18.57 -6.05
C GLN A 277 -10.35 17.45 -6.12
N ALA A 278 -10.08 16.32 -5.44
CA ALA A 278 -11.04 15.22 -5.32
C ALA A 278 -12.17 15.49 -4.31
N GLY A 279 -12.05 16.53 -3.49
CA GLY A 279 -13.01 16.90 -2.45
C GLY A 279 -12.95 16.00 -1.21
N THR A 280 -11.90 15.18 -1.07
CA THR A 280 -11.71 14.30 0.11
C THR A 280 -11.05 15.04 1.27
N ILE A 281 -10.29 16.09 0.99
CA ILE A 281 -9.70 17.03 1.95
C ILE A 281 -10.18 18.44 1.58
N LYS A 282 -10.54 19.24 2.59
CA LYS A 282 -11.15 20.56 2.38
C LYS A 282 -10.12 21.68 2.20
N HIS A 283 -8.99 21.57 2.86
CA HIS A 283 -7.93 22.58 2.88
C HIS A 283 -6.55 21.95 3.06
N PRO A 284 -5.47 22.64 2.66
CA PRO A 284 -4.12 22.13 2.87
C PRO A 284 -3.82 21.89 4.35
N ILE A 285 -3.20 20.75 4.65
CA ILE A 285 -2.73 20.38 5.99
C ILE A 285 -1.21 20.49 5.99
N PRO A 286 -0.58 21.19 6.95
CA PRO A 286 0.87 21.29 7.01
C PRO A 286 1.52 19.90 7.07
N PHE A 287 2.58 19.71 6.30
CA PHE A 287 3.32 18.44 6.17
C PHE A 287 3.72 17.87 7.54
N GLU A 288 4.20 18.71 8.44
CA GLU A 288 4.66 18.33 9.78
C GLU A 288 3.50 17.86 10.69
N THR A 289 2.24 18.14 10.31
CA THR A 289 1.08 17.70 11.08
C THR A 289 0.89 16.19 10.99
N TYR A 290 1.18 15.58 9.84
CA TYR A 290 0.94 14.16 9.59
C TYR A 290 2.19 13.35 9.27
N ILE A 291 3.38 13.99 9.18
CA ILE A 291 4.66 13.34 8.91
C ILE A 291 5.69 13.66 10.00
N ASP A 292 6.46 12.66 10.40
CA ASP A 292 7.73 12.80 11.12
C ASP A 292 8.85 12.18 10.28
N GLU A 293 9.45 12.98 9.38
CA GLU A 293 10.54 12.54 8.51
C GLU A 293 11.87 12.31 9.24
N SER A 294 11.98 12.69 10.49
CA SER A 294 13.21 12.51 11.28
C SER A 294 13.61 11.04 11.40
N PHE A 295 12.63 10.13 11.39
CA PHE A 295 12.89 8.69 11.40
C PHE A 295 13.58 8.19 10.13
N VAL A 296 13.15 8.64 8.96
CA VAL A 296 13.78 8.27 7.67
C VAL A 296 15.13 8.96 7.53
N ARG A 297 15.26 10.21 7.95
CA ARG A 297 16.55 10.93 7.94
C ARG A 297 17.59 10.28 8.87
N ALA A 298 17.17 9.73 10.01
CA ALA A 298 18.03 9.03 10.95
C ALA A 298 18.18 7.53 10.63
N ALA A 299 17.47 7.02 9.62
CA ALA A 299 17.41 5.60 9.34
C ALA A 299 18.79 5.03 8.95
N ARG A 300 19.08 3.89 9.55
CA ARG A 300 20.18 2.99 9.16
C ARG A 300 19.52 1.70 8.73
N ALA A 301 19.40 1.49 7.41
CA ALA A 301 18.76 0.31 6.85
C ALA A 301 19.34 -0.95 7.49
N ALA A 302 18.48 -1.76 8.11
CA ALA A 302 18.91 -2.97 8.79
C ALA A 302 19.35 -4.02 7.76
N THR A 303 20.36 -4.81 8.10
CA THR A 303 20.70 -6.02 7.35
C THR A 303 19.57 -7.04 7.53
N ILE A 304 19.13 -7.65 6.44
CA ILE A 304 18.08 -8.67 6.42
C ILE A 304 18.73 -10.06 6.32
N PRO A 305 18.81 -10.82 7.40
CA PRO A 305 19.51 -12.11 7.46
C PRO A 305 18.63 -13.29 7.00
N LEU A 306 18.03 -13.23 5.78
CA LEU A 306 17.09 -14.20 5.24
C LEU A 306 17.57 -14.90 3.97
#